data_13d231333c44812e7b486e6d9b44db21
#
_entry.id   13d231333c44812e7b486e6d9b44db21
#
_cell.length_a   1.000
_cell.length_b   1.000
_cell.length_c   1.000
_cell.angle_alpha   90.00
_cell.angle_beta   90.00
_cell.angle_gamma   90.00
#
_symmetry.space_group_name_H-M   'P 1'
#
loop_
_entity.id
_entity.type
_entity.pdbx_description
1 polymer ?
#
loop_
_entity_poly.entity_id
_entity_poly.type
_entity_poly.pdbx_seq_one_letter_code
_entity_poly.pdbx_strand_id
1 'polypeptide(L)'
;MPRIESICGGLNRQDLPSVPSAFRILPLESAGALDWRGQIRQDDGPVLPAIFLVGGIFIVLYRKLGVWLLAAFSAVSVLCVSAAEDGPYAGATAVPQQYAAGFNSITEAESRQILATLIEGEMAGRGTGQEGYLKAARWFAGQLESYGFQPAGDNGTWFQNVPFFRLATVSADSGVRAGDTECISGLQLGISNWSGRLQAQLPVTLVRLGEKRPEAIDGSLAGRLVVIQGPGRISAEDEWIIRGKPACLLVVADEGRVRNEAVNRTEQAPAVFPTALVLRSAAAALAEKCGAGKDAFPAENTRESLITHSTQVVDVRLAVDREAIDVPNVVGWYPGADEALRSEHICVGAHLDHLGVQRGEVYPGADDNGSGTTAILQVAKAIHAGSVKPRRSVLLMAFCAEERGLLGSKHYAANPLRPLSDMICMLNIDMIGRDEEKPDEPATENRTSIHLVGSQLESTLLHQMILEANGHVGFAFEYDEEKTVAFRSDQASFAEKGIPVAFLFGGFNPHYHKTSDTQEGINFSKIANAARLDYLVLIMAAEHGRFEKDVKAAAEKQQ
;
A
#
# COMPACT_ATOMS: atom_id res chain seq x y z
N MET A 1 1.96 -38.38 4.55
CA MET A 1 3.27 -38.83 4.01
C MET A 1 3.18 -38.69 2.49
N PRO A 2 3.87 -37.77 1.87
CA PRO A 2 3.96 -37.73 0.39
C PRO A 2 5.02 -38.78 -0.03
N ARG A 3 4.71 -39.47 -1.10
CA ARG A 3 5.57 -40.51 -1.70
C ARG A 3 6.80 -39.84 -2.32
N ILE A 4 7.94 -40.49 -2.16
CA ILE A 4 9.28 -40.11 -2.68
C ILE A 4 9.36 -40.22 -4.23
N GLU A 5 8.26 -40.37 -4.93
CA GLU A 5 8.24 -40.60 -6.38
C GLU A 5 8.31 -39.34 -7.25
N SER A 6 8.33 -38.11 -6.68
CA SER A 6 8.27 -36.84 -7.45
C SER A 6 9.59 -36.06 -7.56
N ILE A 7 10.74 -36.62 -7.13
CA ILE A 7 12.01 -35.84 -7.08
C ILE A 7 12.99 -36.14 -8.22
N CYS A 8 12.72 -37.09 -9.11
CA CYS A 8 13.60 -37.41 -10.23
C CYS A 8 12.84 -37.42 -11.56
N GLY A 9 12.56 -36.23 -12.09
CA GLY A 9 12.19 -36.09 -13.48
C GLY A 9 13.44 -36.12 -14.37
N GLY A 10 13.69 -37.28 -15.03
CA GLY A 10 14.74 -37.33 -16.06
C GLY A 10 15.64 -38.58 -16.09
N LEU A 11 15.55 -39.46 -15.14
CA LEU A 11 16.31 -40.72 -15.21
C LEU A 11 15.42 -41.90 -15.63
N ASN A 12 15.90 -42.66 -16.62
CA ASN A 12 15.18 -43.79 -17.20
C ASN A 12 15.02 -44.89 -16.15
N ARG A 13 13.82 -45.48 -16.00
CA ARG A 13 13.43 -46.45 -14.97
C ARG A 13 14.22 -47.77 -14.97
N GLN A 14 15.18 -47.96 -15.87
CA GLN A 14 15.91 -49.25 -15.98
C GLN A 14 17.24 -49.28 -15.24
N ASP A 15 17.73 -48.17 -14.67
CA ASP A 15 19.08 -48.13 -14.09
C ASP A 15 19.13 -47.93 -12.58
N LEU A 16 18.01 -48.05 -11.86
CA LEU A 16 17.98 -47.96 -10.40
C LEU A 16 17.84 -49.36 -9.76
N PRO A 17 18.75 -49.78 -8.86
CA PRO A 17 18.57 -50.99 -8.11
C PRO A 17 17.36 -50.90 -7.18
N SER A 18 16.55 -51.95 -7.14
CA SER A 18 15.37 -52.06 -6.29
C SER A 18 15.71 -51.86 -4.81
N VAL A 19 15.16 -50.85 -4.18
CA VAL A 19 15.29 -50.59 -2.75
C VAL A 19 14.28 -51.48 -1.99
N PRO A 20 14.73 -52.31 -1.05
CA PRO A 20 13.83 -53.14 -0.25
C PRO A 20 12.92 -52.30 0.66
N SER A 21 11.66 -52.71 0.83
CA SER A 21 10.59 -52.04 1.55
C SER A 21 10.70 -51.98 3.09
N ALA A 22 11.90 -52.03 3.64
CA ALA A 22 12.14 -52.19 5.09
C ALA A 22 13.08 -51.13 5.70
N PHE A 23 12.93 -49.85 5.32
CA PHE A 23 13.69 -48.77 6.00
C PHE A 23 12.78 -47.93 6.91
N ARG A 24 13.15 -47.78 8.17
CA ARG A 24 12.55 -46.79 9.10
C ARG A 24 13.52 -45.62 9.29
N ILE A 25 13.08 -44.42 9.02
CA ILE A 25 13.78 -43.16 9.35
C ILE A 25 13.23 -42.71 10.71
N LEU A 26 14.08 -42.50 11.70
CA LEU A 26 13.72 -41.92 13.00
C LEU A 26 14.12 -40.44 13.01
N PRO A 27 13.25 -39.53 13.49
CA PRO A 27 13.60 -38.13 13.65
C PRO A 27 14.60 -37.91 14.79
N LEU A 28 15.46 -36.89 14.64
CA LEU A 28 16.55 -36.56 15.58
C LEU A 28 16.09 -35.99 16.93
N GLU A 29 14.83 -35.68 17.12
CA GLU A 29 14.32 -34.99 18.33
C GLU A 29 14.22 -35.89 19.58
N SER A 30 14.44 -37.19 19.45
CA SER A 30 14.37 -38.16 20.59
C SER A 30 15.73 -38.71 21.05
N ALA A 31 16.84 -38.22 20.51
CA ALA A 31 18.16 -38.67 20.93
C ALA A 31 18.71 -37.74 22.04
N GLY A 32 18.34 -38.03 23.28
CA GLY A 32 19.09 -37.57 24.43
C GLY A 32 20.55 -38.05 24.36
N ALA A 33 21.49 -37.29 24.92
CA ALA A 33 22.92 -37.54 24.89
C ALA A 33 23.27 -39.01 25.10
N LEU A 34 23.81 -39.67 24.08
CA LEU A 34 24.29 -41.05 24.16
C LEU A 34 25.62 -41.05 24.90
N ASP A 35 25.60 -41.64 26.14
CA ASP A 35 26.82 -42.01 26.84
C ASP A 35 27.47 -43.22 26.11
N TRP A 36 28.79 -43.15 25.92
CA TRP A 36 29.61 -44.10 25.16
C TRP A 36 29.67 -45.53 25.75
N ARG A 37 28.84 -45.86 26.76
CA ARG A 37 28.85 -47.16 27.48
C ARG A 37 27.52 -47.92 27.49
N GLY A 38 26.54 -47.53 26.67
CA GLY A 38 25.23 -48.20 26.63
C GLY A 38 25.26 -49.58 26.00
N GLN A 39 25.08 -50.60 26.78
CA GLN A 39 24.88 -51.99 26.35
C GLN A 39 23.54 -52.13 25.61
N ILE A 40 23.59 -52.62 24.36
CA ILE A 40 22.40 -53.01 23.59
C ILE A 40 22.03 -54.43 24.00
N ARG A 41 20.82 -54.65 24.50
CA ARG A 41 20.26 -56.00 24.74
C ARG A 41 20.09 -56.72 23.41
N GLN A 42 20.50 -57.97 23.37
CA GLN A 42 20.29 -58.89 22.26
C GLN A 42 18.84 -59.35 22.23
N ASP A 43 18.15 -59.08 21.11
CA ASP A 43 17.00 -59.85 20.65
C ASP A 43 17.31 -60.32 19.24
N ASP A 44 17.13 -61.63 19.00
CA ASP A 44 17.47 -62.31 17.75
C ASP A 44 16.45 -62.05 16.64
N GLY A 45 16.56 -60.88 16.01
CA GLY A 45 15.82 -60.52 14.80
C GLY A 45 16.76 -60.11 13.65
N PRO A 46 16.31 -60.04 12.38
CA PRO A 46 17.17 -59.65 11.26
C PRO A 46 17.72 -58.24 11.48
N VAL A 47 19.05 -58.14 11.51
CA VAL A 47 19.78 -56.90 11.79
C VAL A 47 19.64 -55.95 10.59
N LEU A 48 18.87 -54.89 10.76
CA LEU A 48 18.78 -53.80 9.79
C LEU A 48 19.97 -52.83 9.95
N PRO A 49 20.49 -52.27 8.87
CA PRO A 49 21.54 -51.26 8.95
C PRO A 49 21.01 -49.96 9.59
N ALA A 50 21.81 -49.38 10.48
CA ALA A 50 21.53 -48.07 11.05
C ALA A 50 22.15 -46.97 10.16
N ILE A 51 21.35 -45.97 9.76
CA ILE A 51 21.79 -44.85 8.94
C ILE A 51 21.78 -43.57 9.80
N PHE A 52 22.92 -42.91 9.86
CA PHE A 52 23.09 -41.65 10.57
C PHE A 52 23.49 -40.55 9.58
N LEU A 53 22.93 -39.36 9.75
CA LEU A 53 23.33 -38.14 9.02
C LEU A 53 24.10 -37.25 10.00
N VAL A 54 25.39 -37.02 9.79
CA VAL A 54 26.21 -36.15 10.61
C VAL A 54 27.00 -35.22 9.69
N GLY A 55 26.75 -33.92 9.80
CA GLY A 55 27.49 -32.90 9.03
C GLY A 55 27.43 -33.08 7.52
N GLY A 56 26.28 -33.51 6.95
CA GLY A 56 26.11 -33.72 5.50
C GLY A 56 26.67 -35.05 4.97
N ILE A 57 27.08 -35.98 5.84
CA ILE A 57 27.61 -37.28 5.44
C ILE A 57 26.65 -38.39 5.93
N PHE A 58 26.21 -39.25 5.03
CA PHE A 58 25.47 -40.46 5.38
C PHE A 58 26.44 -41.55 5.86
N ILE A 59 26.28 -42.00 7.10
CA ILE A 59 27.05 -43.11 7.67
C ILE A 59 26.12 -44.31 7.76
N VAL A 60 26.44 -45.37 7.03
CA VAL A 60 25.70 -46.65 7.07
C VAL A 60 26.53 -47.67 7.76
N LEU A 61 26.03 -48.20 8.90
CA LEU A 61 26.69 -49.22 9.67
C LEU A 61 26.07 -50.61 9.39
N TYR A 62 26.85 -51.51 8.84
CA TYR A 62 26.46 -52.91 8.62
C TYR A 62 27.12 -53.81 9.62
N ARG A 63 26.36 -54.71 10.21
CA ARG A 63 26.92 -55.79 11.05
C ARG A 63 26.87 -57.12 10.28
N LYS A 64 28.00 -57.67 9.95
CA LYS A 64 28.11 -59.00 9.38
C LYS A 64 29.20 -59.80 10.16
N LEU A 65 28.84 -60.95 10.72
CA LEU A 65 29.77 -61.85 11.40
C LEU A 65 30.64 -61.22 12.53
N GLY A 66 30.02 -60.44 13.40
CA GLY A 66 30.69 -59.85 14.55
C GLY A 66 31.61 -58.67 14.33
N VAL A 67 31.72 -58.20 13.09
CA VAL A 67 32.50 -56.99 12.71
C VAL A 67 31.60 -55.93 12.15
N TRP A 68 31.80 -54.66 12.59
CA TRP A 68 31.11 -53.49 12.03
C TRP A 68 31.88 -52.98 10.83
N LEU A 69 31.24 -52.96 9.66
CA LEU A 69 31.76 -52.30 8.48
C LEU A 69 31.23 -50.89 8.43
N LEU A 70 32.12 -49.90 8.50
CA LEU A 70 31.83 -48.51 8.31
C LEU A 70 31.93 -48.16 6.82
N ALA A 71 30.82 -47.88 6.15
CA ALA A 71 30.84 -47.34 4.82
C ALA A 71 30.44 -45.84 4.92
N ALA A 72 31.40 -44.96 4.73
CA ALA A 72 31.15 -43.54 4.58
C ALA A 72 30.99 -43.20 3.09
N PHE A 73 29.78 -42.86 2.69
CA PHE A 73 29.55 -42.27 1.38
C PHE A 73 29.62 -40.75 1.54
N SER A 74 30.62 -40.14 0.96
CA SER A 74 30.59 -38.69 0.72
C SER A 74 29.42 -38.41 -0.22
N ALA A 75 28.34 -37.86 0.31
CA ALA A 75 27.31 -37.30 -0.52
C ALA A 75 27.93 -36.08 -1.22
N VAL A 76 28.44 -36.28 -2.41
CA VAL A 76 28.47 -35.19 -3.39
C VAL A 76 26.99 -34.83 -3.55
N SER A 77 26.61 -33.77 -2.85
CA SER A 77 25.28 -33.20 -2.90
C SER A 77 25.00 -32.75 -4.31
N VAL A 78 24.32 -33.57 -5.10
CA VAL A 78 23.40 -33.03 -6.06
C VAL A 78 22.15 -32.66 -5.25
N LEU A 79 22.27 -31.65 -4.43
CA LEU A 79 21.16 -30.77 -4.11
C LEU A 79 20.79 -30.09 -5.43
N CYS A 80 19.86 -30.67 -6.18
CA CYS A 80 18.92 -29.87 -6.93
C CYS A 80 17.98 -29.19 -5.89
N VAL A 81 18.54 -28.30 -5.08
CA VAL A 81 17.84 -27.11 -4.70
C VAL A 81 17.68 -26.38 -6.01
N SER A 82 16.45 -26.24 -6.52
CA SER A 82 16.15 -25.05 -7.27
C SER A 82 16.43 -23.94 -6.25
N ALA A 83 17.65 -23.43 -6.23
CA ALA A 83 17.94 -22.16 -5.65
C ALA A 83 16.97 -21.23 -6.39
N ALA A 84 15.95 -20.74 -5.73
CA ALA A 84 15.43 -19.45 -6.09
C ALA A 84 16.71 -18.60 -6.14
N GLU A 85 17.02 -18.09 -7.32
CA GLU A 85 18.26 -17.37 -7.53
C GLU A 85 18.14 -16.07 -6.74
N ASP A 86 18.65 -16.08 -5.51
CA ASP A 86 18.74 -14.89 -4.64
C ASP A 86 19.83 -13.97 -5.23
N GLY A 87 19.54 -13.41 -6.38
CA GLY A 87 20.49 -12.63 -7.14
C GLY A 87 19.87 -11.84 -8.29
N PRO A 88 20.70 -11.11 -9.04
CA PRO A 88 20.29 -10.40 -10.24
C PRO A 88 19.73 -11.33 -11.31
N TYR A 89 18.88 -10.78 -12.19
CA TYR A 89 18.30 -11.53 -13.29
C TYR A 89 19.33 -11.90 -14.38
N ALA A 90 18.98 -12.85 -15.21
CA ALA A 90 19.84 -13.33 -16.28
C ALA A 90 20.27 -12.18 -17.22
N GLY A 91 21.55 -12.12 -17.53
CA GLY A 91 22.13 -11.07 -18.37
C GLY A 91 22.69 -9.86 -17.61
N ALA A 92 22.42 -9.75 -16.31
CA ALA A 92 23.02 -8.71 -15.48
C ALA A 92 24.54 -8.87 -15.39
N THR A 93 25.24 -7.74 -15.37
CA THR A 93 26.71 -7.69 -15.17
C THR A 93 27.05 -7.64 -13.69
N ALA A 94 28.25 -8.06 -13.32
CA ALA A 94 28.68 -7.98 -11.93
C ALA A 94 28.62 -6.52 -11.42
N VAL A 95 28.08 -6.33 -10.21
CA VAL A 95 28.04 -5.03 -9.57
C VAL A 95 29.48 -4.56 -9.24
N PRO A 96 29.79 -3.27 -9.39
CA PRO A 96 31.09 -2.73 -9.02
C PRO A 96 31.46 -3.08 -7.57
N GLN A 97 32.70 -3.52 -7.34
CA GLN A 97 33.18 -4.03 -6.05
C GLN A 97 32.88 -3.07 -4.87
N GLN A 98 32.93 -1.79 -5.12
CA GLN A 98 32.65 -0.76 -4.11
C GLN A 98 31.19 -0.77 -3.62
N TYR A 99 30.23 -1.21 -4.42
CA TYR A 99 28.81 -1.27 -4.06
C TYR A 99 28.36 -2.67 -3.60
N ALA A 100 29.23 -3.68 -3.80
CA ALA A 100 28.89 -5.08 -3.59
C ALA A 100 28.42 -5.40 -2.17
N ALA A 101 28.98 -4.77 -1.13
CA ALA A 101 28.60 -5.03 0.26
C ALA A 101 27.14 -4.65 0.55
N GLY A 102 26.70 -3.47 0.11
CA GLY A 102 25.30 -3.04 0.24
C GLY A 102 24.37 -3.86 -0.65
N PHE A 103 24.73 -4.02 -1.92
CA PHE A 103 23.94 -4.77 -2.91
C PHE A 103 23.65 -6.21 -2.45
N ASN A 104 24.68 -6.94 -2.01
CA ASN A 104 24.57 -8.32 -1.57
C ASN A 104 23.94 -8.49 -0.17
N SER A 105 23.78 -7.39 0.60
CA SER A 105 23.06 -7.42 1.87
C SER A 105 21.55 -7.56 1.68
N ILE A 106 21.03 -7.22 0.50
CA ILE A 106 19.62 -7.34 0.15
C ILE A 106 19.32 -8.78 -0.22
N THR A 107 18.36 -9.41 0.49
CA THR A 107 18.03 -10.83 0.30
C THR A 107 16.54 -11.09 0.24
N GLU A 108 16.14 -12.11 -0.53
CA GLU A 108 14.76 -12.58 -0.58
C GLU A 108 14.27 -13.10 0.77
N ALA A 109 15.13 -13.78 1.51
CA ALA A 109 14.78 -14.34 2.81
C ALA A 109 14.38 -13.25 3.81
N GLU A 110 15.11 -12.14 3.84
CA GLU A 110 14.78 -11.03 4.71
C GLU A 110 13.59 -10.23 4.19
N SER A 111 13.45 -10.04 2.86
CA SER A 111 12.25 -9.45 2.28
C SER A 111 11.00 -10.21 2.71
N ARG A 112 11.06 -11.54 2.74
CA ARG A 112 9.97 -12.39 3.23
C ARG A 112 9.65 -12.16 4.70
N GLN A 113 10.66 -12.00 5.55
CA GLN A 113 10.46 -11.74 6.98
C GLN A 113 9.87 -10.35 7.25
N ILE A 114 10.39 -9.33 6.57
CA ILE A 114 9.88 -7.95 6.66
C ILE A 114 8.42 -7.89 6.23
N LEU A 115 8.10 -8.47 5.06
CA LEU A 115 6.74 -8.48 4.54
C LEU A 115 5.78 -9.21 5.48
N ALA A 116 6.15 -10.40 5.96
CA ALA A 116 5.33 -11.14 6.92
C ALA A 116 5.00 -10.30 8.16
N THR A 117 5.99 -9.59 8.70
CA THR A 117 5.79 -8.70 9.85
C THR A 117 4.79 -7.57 9.55
N LEU A 118 4.84 -7.00 8.35
CA LEU A 118 3.96 -5.89 7.95
C LEU A 118 2.50 -6.30 7.75
N ILE A 119 2.25 -7.52 7.27
CA ILE A 119 0.92 -7.94 6.84
C ILE A 119 0.19 -8.82 7.85
N GLU A 120 0.89 -9.34 8.86
CA GLU A 120 0.35 -10.29 9.84
C GLU A 120 0.14 -9.67 11.22
N GLY A 121 -0.62 -10.37 12.06
CA GLY A 121 -0.78 -10.08 13.47
C GLY A 121 -1.37 -8.70 13.77
N GLU A 122 -0.68 -7.95 14.62
CA GLU A 122 -1.19 -6.69 15.16
C GLU A 122 -1.17 -5.51 14.18
N MET A 123 -0.47 -5.64 13.04
CA MET A 123 -0.44 -4.61 12.00
C MET A 123 -1.59 -4.72 11.01
N ALA A 124 -2.38 -5.75 11.09
CA ALA A 124 -3.59 -6.12 10.34
C ALA A 124 -4.06 -5.08 9.29
N GLY A 125 -3.56 -5.21 8.08
CA GLY A 125 -3.95 -4.39 6.92
C GLY A 125 -3.53 -2.92 6.97
N ARG A 126 -2.86 -2.44 8.01
CA ARG A 126 -2.24 -1.10 8.13
C ARG A 126 -3.18 0.07 7.76
N GLY A 127 -4.48 -0.06 8.06
CA GLY A 127 -5.46 0.96 7.64
C GLY A 127 -5.17 2.34 8.22
N THR A 128 -5.21 3.36 7.37
CA THR A 128 -5.05 4.77 7.77
C THR A 128 -5.93 5.11 8.97
N GLY A 129 -5.33 5.58 10.07
CA GLY A 129 -6.03 5.92 11.32
C GLY A 129 -6.46 4.74 12.16
N GLN A 130 -6.11 3.51 11.78
CA GLN A 130 -6.29 2.31 12.61
C GLN A 130 -5.01 2.02 13.42
N GLU A 131 -5.17 1.29 14.52
CA GLU A 131 -4.06 0.95 15.41
C GLU A 131 -2.96 0.14 14.69
N GLY A 132 -3.35 -0.73 13.72
CA GLY A 132 -2.41 -1.50 12.92
C GLY A 132 -1.43 -0.62 12.15
N TYR A 133 -1.91 0.52 11.61
CA TYR A 133 -1.04 1.50 10.96
C TYR A 133 -0.02 2.12 11.92
N LEU A 134 -0.48 2.55 13.10
CA LEU A 134 0.40 3.17 14.10
C LEU A 134 1.47 2.20 14.60
N LYS A 135 1.14 0.92 14.75
CA LYS A 135 2.10 -0.14 15.08
C LYS A 135 3.13 -0.33 13.99
N ALA A 136 2.68 -0.39 12.72
CA ALA A 136 3.57 -0.50 11.57
C ALA A 136 4.52 0.72 11.48
N ALA A 137 4.01 1.94 11.70
CA ALA A 137 4.81 3.16 11.68
C ALA A 137 5.90 3.16 12.77
N ARG A 138 5.56 2.75 14.00
CA ARG A 138 6.54 2.64 15.10
C ARG A 138 7.58 1.57 14.82
N TRP A 139 7.16 0.41 14.31
CA TRP A 139 8.05 -0.67 13.96
C TRP A 139 9.01 -0.25 12.84
N PHE A 140 8.49 0.38 11.78
CA PHE A 140 9.29 0.89 10.66
C PHE A 140 10.34 1.89 11.13
N ALA A 141 9.97 2.83 12.00
CA ALA A 141 10.90 3.78 12.61
C ALA A 141 12.03 3.08 13.39
N GLY A 142 11.70 2.03 14.16
CA GLY A 142 12.71 1.22 14.87
C GLY A 142 13.65 0.47 13.92
N GLN A 143 13.15 0.02 12.74
CA GLN A 143 14.02 -0.58 11.72
C GLN A 143 15.00 0.46 11.16
N LEU A 144 14.53 1.67 10.84
CA LEU A 144 15.40 2.75 10.37
C LEU A 144 16.48 3.12 11.40
N GLU A 145 16.11 3.19 12.68
CA GLU A 145 17.07 3.44 13.76
C GLU A 145 18.17 2.36 13.79
N SER A 146 17.79 1.08 13.63
CA SER A 146 18.74 -0.04 13.62
C SER A 146 19.72 0.02 12.44
N TYR A 147 19.33 0.67 11.34
CA TYR A 147 20.17 0.90 10.16
C TYR A 147 20.90 2.25 10.18
N GLY A 148 20.92 2.94 11.34
CA GLY A 148 21.70 4.15 11.56
C GLY A 148 21.09 5.43 11.00
N PHE A 149 19.81 5.39 10.62
CA PHE A 149 19.06 6.60 10.31
C PHE A 149 18.78 7.40 11.60
N GLN A 150 18.55 8.67 11.43
CA GLN A 150 18.19 9.61 12.50
C GLN A 150 16.73 10.05 12.31
N PRO A 151 16.02 10.36 13.40
CA PRO A 151 14.68 10.91 13.32
C PRO A 151 14.67 12.27 12.62
N ALA A 152 13.76 12.47 11.68
CA ALA A 152 13.65 13.69 10.88
C ALA A 152 12.20 14.20 10.75
N GLY A 153 11.30 13.72 11.60
CA GLY A 153 9.93 14.18 11.72
C GLY A 153 9.76 15.43 12.56
N ASP A 154 8.53 15.74 12.93
CA ASP A 154 8.18 16.90 13.73
C ASP A 154 8.89 16.88 15.08
N ASN A 155 9.43 18.04 15.49
CA ASN A 155 10.13 18.23 16.76
C ASN A 155 11.27 17.22 17.02
N GLY A 156 11.91 16.72 15.95
CA GLY A 156 13.01 15.76 16.05
C GLY A 156 12.57 14.33 16.38
N THR A 157 11.31 13.99 16.15
CA THR A 157 10.78 12.62 16.21
C THR A 157 10.91 11.91 14.87
N TRP A 158 10.47 10.66 14.80
CA TRP A 158 10.38 9.91 13.55
C TRP A 158 9.15 10.27 12.71
N PHE A 159 8.21 11.07 13.25
CA PHE A 159 6.86 11.23 12.74
C PHE A 159 6.59 12.67 12.31
N GLN A 160 6.10 12.82 11.08
CA GLN A 160 5.44 14.05 10.63
C GLN A 160 3.94 13.81 10.71
N ASN A 161 3.25 14.51 11.61
CA ASN A 161 1.81 14.31 11.77
C ASN A 161 1.02 14.94 10.63
N VAL A 162 0.23 14.11 9.94
CA VAL A 162 -0.72 14.56 8.91
C VAL A 162 -2.08 14.75 9.58
N PRO A 163 -2.69 15.95 9.50
CA PRO A 163 -3.97 16.22 10.12
C PRO A 163 -5.06 15.29 9.60
N PHE A 164 -5.65 14.51 10.51
CA PHE A 164 -6.70 13.55 10.18
C PHE A 164 -7.80 13.55 11.24
N PHE A 165 -9.01 13.17 10.86
CA PHE A 165 -10.11 12.95 11.80
C PHE A 165 -10.57 11.50 11.69
N ARG A 166 -10.46 10.76 12.77
CA ARG A 166 -10.95 9.38 12.83
C ARG A 166 -12.46 9.33 12.77
N LEU A 167 -13.07 10.14 13.59
CA LEU A 167 -14.51 10.16 13.74
C LEU A 167 -15.05 11.54 13.37
N ALA A 168 -15.99 11.53 12.44
CA ALA A 168 -16.89 12.64 12.21
C ALA A 168 -18.29 12.09 12.43
N THR A 169 -18.98 12.61 13.44
CA THR A 169 -20.30 12.15 13.84
C THR A 169 -21.29 13.28 13.67
N VAL A 170 -22.45 13.00 13.04
CA VAL A 170 -23.55 13.95 13.05
C VAL A 170 -23.98 14.16 14.50
N SER A 171 -23.89 15.40 14.99
CA SER A 171 -24.27 15.72 16.36
C SER A 171 -25.70 15.29 16.66
N ALA A 172 -25.93 14.75 17.86
CA ALA A 172 -27.22 14.22 18.26
C ALA A 172 -28.36 15.25 18.22
N ASP A 173 -28.01 16.55 18.33
CA ASP A 173 -28.95 17.66 18.26
C ASP A 173 -29.15 18.20 16.82
N SER A 174 -28.52 17.56 15.82
CA SER A 174 -28.79 17.86 14.40
C SER A 174 -30.16 17.33 14.00
N GLY A 175 -30.81 18.05 13.08
CA GLY A 175 -32.11 17.61 12.58
C GLY A 175 -32.87 18.73 11.85
N VAL A 176 -34.08 18.40 11.44
CA VAL A 176 -35.03 19.34 10.82
C VAL A 176 -36.38 19.26 11.55
N ARG A 177 -36.88 20.40 12.01
CA ARG A 177 -38.15 20.52 12.74
C ARG A 177 -39.11 21.46 12.03
N ALA A 178 -40.37 21.05 11.94
CA ALA A 178 -41.46 21.89 11.50
C ALA A 178 -42.31 22.27 12.72
N GLY A 179 -42.08 23.45 13.25
CA GLY A 179 -42.63 23.83 14.59
C GLY A 179 -42.12 22.86 15.66
N ASP A 180 -43.02 22.31 16.47
CA ASP A 180 -42.66 21.35 17.52
C ASP A 180 -42.43 19.91 17.01
N THR A 181 -42.69 19.65 15.72
CA THR A 181 -42.53 18.31 15.14
C THR A 181 -41.13 18.11 14.60
N GLU A 182 -40.42 17.12 15.13
CA GLU A 182 -39.18 16.65 14.52
C GLU A 182 -39.50 15.83 13.27
N CYS A 183 -39.04 16.29 12.10
CA CYS A 183 -39.24 15.63 10.82
C CYS A 183 -38.04 14.73 10.44
N ILE A 184 -36.84 15.18 10.82
CA ILE A 184 -35.57 14.47 10.57
C ILE A 184 -34.75 14.57 11.86
N SER A 185 -34.35 13.45 12.43
CA SER A 185 -33.41 13.38 13.55
C SER A 185 -31.96 13.26 13.08
N GLY A 186 -31.00 13.54 13.95
CA GLY A 186 -29.58 13.34 13.67
C GLY A 186 -29.22 11.92 13.26
N LEU A 187 -29.93 10.91 13.77
CA LEU A 187 -29.71 9.51 13.40
C LEU A 187 -30.15 9.17 11.95
N GLN A 188 -30.99 10.01 11.36
CA GLN A 188 -31.49 9.88 9.98
C GLN A 188 -30.67 10.71 8.99
N LEU A 189 -29.67 11.44 9.49
CA LEU A 189 -28.72 12.21 8.71
C LEU A 189 -27.39 11.46 8.57
N GLY A 190 -26.81 11.53 7.41
CA GLY A 190 -25.50 10.95 7.13
C GLY A 190 -24.47 12.00 6.77
N ILE A 191 -23.21 11.72 7.08
CA ILE A 191 -22.11 12.58 6.72
C ILE A 191 -21.94 12.53 5.20
N SER A 192 -22.02 13.69 4.57
CA SER A 192 -21.57 13.96 3.23
C SER A 192 -20.11 14.46 3.29
N ASN A 193 -19.48 14.74 2.15
CA ASN A 193 -18.03 15.03 2.09
C ASN A 193 -17.57 16.08 3.11
N TRP A 194 -18.31 17.14 3.29
CA TRP A 194 -18.10 18.10 4.35
C TRP A 194 -19.42 18.77 4.69
N SER A 195 -19.94 18.48 5.85
CA SER A 195 -21.11 19.17 6.36
C SER A 195 -20.64 20.32 7.24
N GLY A 196 -20.77 21.55 6.76
CA GLY A 196 -20.56 22.74 7.58
C GLY A 196 -21.54 22.77 8.76
N ARG A 197 -21.36 23.73 9.68
CA ARG A 197 -22.34 24.00 10.75
C ARG A 197 -23.41 24.95 10.23
N LEU A 198 -24.67 24.66 10.54
CA LEU A 198 -25.82 25.50 10.23
C LEU A 198 -26.83 25.44 11.37
N GLN A 199 -27.36 26.60 11.72
CA GLN A 199 -28.57 26.72 12.52
C GLN A 199 -29.39 27.88 11.93
N ALA A 200 -30.51 27.55 11.28
CA ALA A 200 -31.30 28.54 10.56
C ALA A 200 -32.75 28.08 10.39
N GLN A 201 -33.64 29.06 10.21
CA GLN A 201 -35.02 28.84 9.75
C GLN A 201 -35.04 29.00 8.24
N LEU A 202 -35.40 27.95 7.51
CA LEU A 202 -35.31 27.91 6.06
C LEU A 202 -36.62 27.45 5.41
N PRO A 203 -37.04 28.10 4.32
CA PRO A 203 -38.09 27.56 3.49
C PRO A 203 -37.57 26.34 2.72
N VAL A 204 -38.43 25.36 2.48
CA VAL A 204 -38.07 24.07 1.88
C VAL A 204 -38.33 24.05 0.39
N THR A 205 -37.40 23.46 -0.36
CA THR A 205 -37.59 23.05 -1.75
C THR A 205 -37.29 21.57 -1.89
N LEU A 206 -38.20 20.82 -2.47
CA LEU A 206 -38.08 19.41 -2.78
C LEU A 206 -37.72 19.26 -4.26
N VAL A 207 -36.65 18.54 -4.55
CA VAL A 207 -36.17 18.32 -5.92
C VAL A 207 -36.08 16.83 -6.20
N ARG A 208 -36.82 16.37 -7.18
CA ARG A 208 -36.70 15.05 -7.75
C ARG A 208 -36.14 15.18 -9.16
N LEU A 209 -34.92 14.70 -9.38
CA LEU A 209 -34.32 14.69 -10.69
C LEU A 209 -34.70 13.39 -11.43
N GLY A 210 -35.11 13.55 -12.68
CA GLY A 210 -35.29 12.46 -13.62
C GLY A 210 -33.99 12.10 -14.33
N GLU A 211 -34.09 11.20 -15.31
CA GLU A 211 -32.97 10.78 -16.18
C GLU A 211 -32.37 11.98 -16.93
N LYS A 212 -33.22 12.96 -17.33
CA LYS A 212 -32.77 14.22 -17.87
C LYS A 212 -32.63 15.27 -16.75
N ARG A 213 -31.40 15.68 -16.50
CA ARG A 213 -31.14 16.80 -15.59
C ARG A 213 -31.61 18.10 -16.21
N PRO A 214 -32.18 19.03 -15.43
CA PRO A 214 -32.54 20.35 -15.93
C PRO A 214 -31.26 21.13 -16.35
N GLU A 215 -31.31 21.79 -17.50
CA GLU A 215 -30.17 22.59 -18.00
C GLU A 215 -29.84 23.79 -17.09
N ALA A 216 -30.83 24.34 -16.40
CA ALA A 216 -30.67 25.35 -15.37
C ALA A 216 -31.79 25.22 -14.33
N ILE A 217 -31.43 25.34 -13.06
CA ILE A 217 -32.39 25.67 -12.01
C ILE A 217 -32.25 27.19 -11.83
N ASP A 218 -33.34 27.89 -11.98
CA ASP A 218 -33.40 29.33 -11.73
C ASP A 218 -33.01 29.66 -10.28
N GLY A 219 -32.80 30.91 -9.91
CA GLY A 219 -32.39 31.33 -8.57
C GLY A 219 -33.35 30.95 -7.43
N SER A 220 -34.33 30.10 -7.71
CA SER A 220 -35.38 29.63 -6.78
C SER A 220 -34.90 28.75 -5.64
N LEU A 221 -33.65 28.26 -5.68
CA LEU A 221 -33.05 27.49 -4.57
C LEU A 221 -32.37 28.39 -3.53
N ALA A 222 -32.15 29.67 -3.84
CA ALA A 222 -31.33 30.54 -3.01
C ALA A 222 -31.92 30.73 -1.60
N GLY A 223 -31.06 30.52 -0.59
CA GLY A 223 -31.40 30.66 0.81
C GLY A 223 -32.39 29.64 1.34
N ARG A 224 -32.57 28.49 0.66
CA ARG A 224 -33.54 27.44 1.02
C ARG A 224 -32.86 26.17 1.52
N LEU A 225 -33.59 25.38 2.29
CA LEU A 225 -33.27 23.97 2.49
C LEU A 225 -33.70 23.23 1.22
N VAL A 226 -32.75 22.66 0.51
CA VAL A 226 -33.03 21.83 -0.66
C VAL A 226 -32.90 20.36 -0.29
N VAL A 227 -33.98 19.59 -0.44
CA VAL A 227 -34.00 18.14 -0.29
C VAL A 227 -34.08 17.52 -1.68
N ILE A 228 -33.06 16.75 -2.06
CA ILE A 228 -32.88 16.32 -3.44
C ILE A 228 -32.68 14.82 -3.57
N GLN A 229 -33.34 14.23 -4.58
CA GLN A 229 -33.12 12.87 -5.06
C GLN A 229 -32.86 12.89 -6.56
N GLY A 230 -32.04 11.97 -7.06
CA GLY A 230 -31.86 11.76 -8.51
C GLY A 230 -30.97 10.58 -8.82
N PRO A 231 -30.88 10.19 -10.11
CA PRO A 231 -30.00 9.15 -10.57
C PRO A 231 -28.53 9.58 -10.45
N GLY A 232 -27.69 8.62 -10.06
CA GLY A 232 -26.25 8.84 -9.92
C GLY A 232 -25.84 9.60 -8.65
N ARG A 233 -24.59 10.08 -8.65
CA ARG A 233 -24.04 10.85 -7.55
C ARG A 233 -24.50 12.31 -7.64
N ILE A 234 -25.09 12.81 -6.58
CA ILE A 234 -25.41 14.22 -6.39
C ILE A 234 -24.41 14.78 -5.38
N SER A 235 -23.74 15.85 -5.73
CA SER A 235 -22.70 16.48 -4.91
C SER A 235 -23.01 17.98 -4.73
N ALA A 236 -22.54 18.53 -3.63
CA ALA A 236 -22.51 19.99 -3.42
C ALA A 236 -21.60 20.71 -4.43
N GLU A 237 -20.80 19.97 -5.19
CA GLU A 237 -19.91 20.49 -6.24
C GLU A 237 -20.58 20.54 -7.62
N ASP A 238 -21.80 19.98 -7.76
CA ASP A 238 -22.55 20.05 -9.01
C ASP A 238 -22.85 21.52 -9.38
N GLU A 239 -22.39 21.96 -10.55
CA GLU A 239 -22.39 23.37 -10.99
C GLU A 239 -23.79 24.02 -10.91
N TRP A 240 -24.83 23.30 -11.27
CA TRP A 240 -26.21 23.78 -11.23
C TRP A 240 -26.74 23.97 -9.80
N ILE A 241 -26.27 23.15 -8.81
CA ILE A 241 -26.58 23.33 -7.39
C ILE A 241 -25.84 24.55 -6.85
N ILE A 242 -24.55 24.70 -7.19
CA ILE A 242 -23.76 25.85 -6.80
C ILE A 242 -24.39 27.16 -7.31
N ARG A 243 -24.82 27.16 -8.56
CA ARG A 243 -25.52 28.32 -9.17
C ARG A 243 -26.84 28.63 -8.47
N GLY A 244 -27.54 27.60 -7.99
CA GLY A 244 -28.80 27.76 -7.25
C GLY A 244 -28.63 28.37 -5.84
N LYS A 245 -27.43 28.39 -5.27
CA LYS A 245 -27.08 28.96 -3.96
C LYS A 245 -27.99 28.53 -2.81
N PRO A 246 -28.25 27.21 -2.58
CA PRO A 246 -29.03 26.77 -1.43
C PRO A 246 -28.34 27.15 -0.12
N ALA A 247 -29.11 27.34 0.94
CA ALA A 247 -28.56 27.52 2.28
C ALA A 247 -28.13 26.19 2.91
N CYS A 248 -28.79 25.09 2.53
CA CYS A 248 -28.48 23.73 2.96
C CYS A 248 -28.96 22.72 1.91
N LEU A 249 -28.19 21.63 1.75
CA LEU A 249 -28.54 20.54 0.85
C LEU A 249 -28.66 19.23 1.61
N LEU A 250 -29.81 18.56 1.49
CA LEU A 250 -30.01 17.20 1.96
C LEU A 250 -30.20 16.27 0.76
N VAL A 251 -29.27 15.35 0.58
CA VAL A 251 -29.31 14.38 -0.52
C VAL A 251 -29.96 13.10 -0.04
N VAL A 252 -31.09 12.71 -0.65
CA VAL A 252 -31.85 11.53 -0.28
C VAL A 252 -31.06 10.26 -0.62
N ALA A 253 -30.95 9.38 0.35
CA ALA A 253 -30.24 8.12 0.21
C ALA A 253 -30.96 6.98 0.96
N ASP A 254 -30.69 5.75 0.54
CA ASP A 254 -31.20 4.55 1.20
C ASP A 254 -30.39 4.21 2.46
N GLU A 255 -30.96 3.39 3.36
CA GLU A 255 -30.39 3.08 4.69
C GLU A 255 -28.93 2.63 4.64
N GLY A 256 -28.56 1.80 3.66
CA GLY A 256 -27.19 1.31 3.53
C GLY A 256 -26.14 2.39 3.20
N ARG A 257 -26.56 3.56 2.73
CA ARG A 257 -25.70 4.70 2.37
C ARG A 257 -25.66 5.79 3.42
N VAL A 258 -26.68 5.91 4.25
CA VAL A 258 -26.73 6.92 5.31
C VAL A 258 -25.94 6.41 6.51
N ARG A 259 -24.83 7.06 6.78
CA ARG A 259 -23.97 6.80 7.94
C ARG A 259 -23.83 8.10 8.71
N ASN A 260 -24.26 8.11 9.96
CA ASN A 260 -24.09 9.25 10.84
C ASN A 260 -22.67 9.39 11.38
N GLU A 261 -21.81 8.41 11.11
CA GLU A 261 -20.39 8.42 11.43
C GLU A 261 -19.54 8.19 10.19
N ALA A 262 -18.42 8.87 10.09
CA ALA A 262 -17.39 8.63 9.08
C ALA A 262 -16.04 8.54 9.75
N VAL A 263 -15.32 7.48 9.43
CA VAL A 263 -13.99 7.21 9.96
C VAL A 263 -12.95 7.64 8.93
N ASN A 264 -11.82 8.18 9.40
CA ASN A 264 -10.65 8.53 8.60
C ASN A 264 -10.94 9.56 7.50
N ARG A 265 -11.54 10.69 7.86
CA ARG A 265 -11.68 11.82 6.95
C ARG A 265 -10.67 12.91 7.24
N THR A 266 -9.99 13.36 6.20
CA THR A 266 -9.18 14.57 6.23
C THR A 266 -10.06 15.82 6.29
N GLU A 267 -9.47 16.92 6.71
CA GLU A 267 -10.02 18.24 6.49
C GLU A 267 -9.98 18.58 5.00
N GLN A 268 -11.07 18.27 4.30
CA GLN A 268 -11.30 18.84 2.97
C GLN A 268 -11.86 20.25 3.14
N ALA A 269 -11.64 21.09 2.15
CA ALA A 269 -12.29 22.39 2.12
C ALA A 269 -13.81 22.21 2.34
N PRO A 270 -14.43 23.03 3.19
CA PRO A 270 -15.87 22.93 3.43
C PRO A 270 -16.61 23.05 2.11
N ALA A 271 -17.67 22.24 1.94
CA ALA A 271 -18.60 22.44 0.85
C ALA A 271 -19.07 23.90 0.83
N VAL A 272 -19.38 24.41 -0.35
CA VAL A 272 -19.83 25.80 -0.55
C VAL A 272 -21.02 26.14 0.37
N PHE A 273 -21.78 25.12 0.79
CA PHE A 273 -22.87 25.20 1.74
C PHE A 273 -23.01 23.87 2.51
N PRO A 274 -23.62 23.88 3.72
CA PRO A 274 -23.84 22.67 4.52
C PRO A 274 -24.62 21.60 3.76
N THR A 275 -24.09 20.39 3.71
CA THR A 275 -24.65 19.26 2.96
C THR A 275 -24.64 17.99 3.83
N ALA A 276 -25.73 17.24 3.80
CA ALA A 276 -25.81 15.93 4.47
C ALA A 276 -26.57 14.92 3.57
N LEU A 277 -26.36 13.63 3.82
CA LEU A 277 -27.26 12.59 3.35
C LEU A 277 -28.48 12.54 4.29
N VAL A 278 -29.64 12.20 3.79
CA VAL A 278 -30.85 11.99 4.57
C VAL A 278 -31.54 10.69 4.17
N LEU A 279 -32.01 9.93 5.16
CA LEU A 279 -32.80 8.73 4.91
C LEU A 279 -34.04 9.07 4.09
N ARG A 280 -34.32 8.25 3.05
CA ARG A 280 -35.51 8.40 2.20
C ARG A 280 -36.80 8.51 3.00
N SER A 281 -36.99 7.67 4.03
CA SER A 281 -38.16 7.70 4.91
C SER A 281 -38.32 9.02 5.64
N ALA A 282 -37.23 9.60 6.13
CA ALA A 282 -37.23 10.89 6.80
C ALA A 282 -37.48 12.07 5.83
N ALA A 283 -36.87 12.00 4.64
CA ALA A 283 -37.14 12.97 3.58
C ALA A 283 -38.61 12.95 3.13
N ALA A 284 -39.23 11.76 3.04
CA ALA A 284 -40.63 11.60 2.71
C ALA A 284 -41.54 12.18 3.80
N ALA A 285 -41.22 11.98 5.09
CA ALA A 285 -41.95 12.58 6.21
C ALA A 285 -41.90 14.11 6.18
N LEU A 286 -40.72 14.71 5.86
CA LEU A 286 -40.62 16.15 5.68
C LEU A 286 -41.41 16.62 4.46
N ALA A 287 -41.38 15.89 3.35
CA ALA A 287 -42.14 16.22 2.14
C ALA A 287 -43.65 16.26 2.39
N GLU A 288 -44.17 15.32 3.18
CA GLU A 288 -45.59 15.32 3.61
C GLU A 288 -45.95 16.57 4.41
N LYS A 289 -45.09 17.01 5.34
CA LYS A 289 -45.26 18.27 6.09
C LYS A 289 -45.19 19.51 5.18
N CYS A 290 -44.47 19.41 4.09
CA CYS A 290 -44.36 20.49 3.07
C CYS A 290 -45.51 20.49 2.07
N GLY A 291 -46.53 19.62 2.24
CA GLY A 291 -47.68 19.52 1.33
C GLY A 291 -47.43 18.69 0.06
N ALA A 292 -46.30 18.02 -0.02
CA ALA A 292 -46.02 17.02 -1.07
C ALA A 292 -46.47 15.63 -0.61
N GLY A 293 -46.81 14.76 -1.55
CA GLY A 293 -47.24 13.38 -1.20
C GLY A 293 -46.09 12.55 -0.62
N LYS A 294 -46.43 11.40 -0.02
CA LYS A 294 -45.46 10.45 0.54
C LYS A 294 -44.49 9.91 -0.54
N ASP A 295 -44.92 9.92 -1.79
CA ASP A 295 -44.15 9.45 -2.96
C ASP A 295 -43.29 10.57 -3.59
N ALA A 296 -43.02 11.66 -2.86
CA ALA A 296 -42.15 12.73 -3.32
C ALA A 296 -40.74 12.22 -3.70
N PHE A 297 -40.27 11.19 -3.01
CA PHE A 297 -38.96 10.55 -3.21
C PHE A 297 -39.10 9.03 -3.41
N PRO A 298 -39.53 8.57 -4.59
CA PRO A 298 -39.73 7.15 -4.88
C PRO A 298 -38.40 6.37 -4.90
N ALA A 299 -38.47 5.05 -4.67
CA ALA A 299 -37.27 4.20 -4.73
C ALA A 299 -36.72 4.08 -6.16
N GLU A 300 -37.59 4.11 -7.16
CA GLU A 300 -37.22 3.99 -8.58
C GLU A 300 -36.94 5.37 -9.21
N ASN A 301 -36.06 5.36 -10.19
CA ASN A 301 -35.75 6.56 -10.96
C ASN A 301 -36.97 6.97 -11.81
N THR A 302 -37.22 8.25 -11.91
CA THR A 302 -38.29 8.82 -12.72
C THR A 302 -37.73 9.41 -14.02
N ARG A 303 -38.57 9.48 -15.08
CA ARG A 303 -38.13 10.10 -16.35
C ARG A 303 -38.04 11.61 -16.24
N GLU A 304 -38.97 12.23 -15.50
CA GLU A 304 -39.09 13.69 -15.43
C GLU A 304 -38.61 14.23 -14.09
N SER A 305 -37.99 15.39 -14.12
CA SER A 305 -37.62 16.15 -12.93
C SER A 305 -38.82 16.91 -12.40
N LEU A 306 -38.94 17.00 -11.07
CA LEU A 306 -39.99 17.77 -10.39
C LEU A 306 -39.34 18.65 -9.33
N ILE A 307 -39.67 19.93 -9.34
CA ILE A 307 -39.26 20.90 -8.32
C ILE A 307 -40.51 21.41 -7.62
N THR A 308 -40.58 21.28 -6.32
CA THR A 308 -41.70 21.72 -5.51
C THR A 308 -41.20 22.70 -4.46
N HIS A 309 -41.62 23.95 -4.55
CA HIS A 309 -41.36 24.98 -3.56
C HIS A 309 -42.44 24.95 -2.50
N SER A 310 -42.07 24.71 -1.26
CA SER A 310 -42.96 24.80 -0.12
C SER A 310 -42.90 26.19 0.53
N THR A 311 -44.02 26.65 1.04
CA THR A 311 -44.09 27.84 1.91
C THR A 311 -43.75 27.47 3.37
N GLN A 312 -43.65 26.18 3.68
CA GLN A 312 -43.26 25.73 5.00
C GLN A 312 -41.86 26.19 5.34
N VAL A 313 -41.69 26.82 6.48
CA VAL A 313 -40.41 27.15 7.09
C VAL A 313 -40.09 26.14 8.16
N VAL A 314 -38.87 25.63 8.14
CA VAL A 314 -38.38 24.62 9.08
C VAL A 314 -37.13 25.10 9.80
N ASP A 315 -36.98 24.68 11.05
CA ASP A 315 -35.74 24.86 11.80
C ASP A 315 -34.77 23.77 11.39
N VAL A 316 -33.61 24.17 10.81
CA VAL A 316 -32.55 23.28 10.41
C VAL A 316 -31.38 23.47 11.36
N ARG A 317 -30.95 22.38 11.97
CA ARG A 317 -29.68 22.31 12.69
C ARG A 317 -28.82 21.20 12.09
N LEU A 318 -27.67 21.56 11.59
CA LEU A 318 -26.68 20.61 11.07
C LEU A 318 -25.34 20.92 11.74
N ALA A 319 -24.80 19.95 12.45
CA ALA A 319 -23.50 20.00 13.07
C ALA A 319 -22.81 18.64 12.98
N VAL A 320 -21.49 18.66 12.84
CA VAL A 320 -20.66 17.47 12.81
C VAL A 320 -19.59 17.62 13.88
N ASP A 321 -19.53 16.67 14.80
CA ASP A 321 -18.50 16.56 15.80
C ASP A 321 -17.32 15.75 15.26
N ARG A 322 -16.09 16.05 15.69
CA ARG A 322 -14.86 15.47 15.14
C ARG A 322 -13.88 15.12 16.22
N GLU A 323 -13.25 13.97 16.05
CA GLU A 323 -12.13 13.53 16.86
C GLU A 323 -10.87 13.51 15.98
N ALA A 324 -9.92 14.38 16.31
CA ALA A 324 -8.60 14.38 15.65
C ALA A 324 -7.82 13.12 16.04
N ILE A 325 -7.08 12.59 15.10
CA ILE A 325 -6.20 11.45 15.31
C ILE A 325 -4.84 11.69 14.66
N ASP A 326 -3.83 11.03 15.20
CA ASP A 326 -2.49 11.05 14.64
C ASP A 326 -2.40 10.01 13.51
N VAL A 327 -1.98 10.47 12.34
CA VAL A 327 -1.70 9.63 11.16
C VAL A 327 -0.37 10.12 10.56
N PRO A 328 0.78 9.67 11.09
CA PRO A 328 2.05 10.25 10.70
C PRO A 328 2.64 9.61 9.43
N ASN A 329 3.32 10.43 8.60
CA ASN A 329 4.41 9.91 7.79
C ASN A 329 5.57 9.50 8.71
N VAL A 330 6.29 8.45 8.36
CA VAL A 330 7.57 8.13 9.02
C VAL A 330 8.70 8.75 8.20
N VAL A 331 9.58 9.50 8.87
CA VAL A 331 10.63 10.29 8.21
C VAL A 331 11.98 10.00 8.85
N GLY A 332 12.86 9.34 8.09
CA GLY A 332 14.21 9.01 8.47
C GLY A 332 15.25 9.78 7.67
N TRP A 333 16.32 10.19 8.32
CA TRP A 333 17.44 10.92 7.73
C TRP A 333 18.74 10.15 7.90
N TYR A 334 19.44 9.87 6.81
CA TYR A 334 20.79 9.36 6.82
C TYR A 334 21.74 10.47 6.36
N PRO A 335 22.62 11.02 7.23
CA PRO A 335 23.46 12.14 6.87
C PRO A 335 24.51 11.74 5.83
N GLY A 336 24.68 12.56 4.81
CA GLY A 336 25.68 12.37 3.77
C GLY A 336 27.12 12.42 4.32
N ALA A 337 28.00 11.66 3.71
CA ALA A 337 29.41 11.58 4.11
C ALA A 337 30.21 12.83 3.73
N ASP A 338 29.77 13.57 2.69
CA ASP A 338 30.42 14.81 2.26
C ASP A 338 29.78 16.02 2.96
N GLU A 339 30.57 16.71 3.76
CA GLU A 339 30.09 17.84 4.56
C GLU A 339 29.54 18.99 3.70
N ALA A 340 30.10 19.21 2.51
CA ALA A 340 29.69 20.27 1.59
C ALA A 340 28.37 19.92 0.86
N LEU A 341 28.05 18.64 0.71
CA LEU A 341 26.87 18.15 0.01
C LEU A 341 25.77 17.64 0.95
N ARG A 342 26.01 17.60 2.24
CA ARG A 342 25.12 17.00 3.26
C ARG A 342 23.75 17.67 3.36
N SER A 343 23.60 18.92 2.93
CA SER A 343 22.29 19.58 2.87
C SER A 343 21.44 19.05 1.71
N GLU A 344 22.07 18.65 0.60
CA GLU A 344 21.38 18.05 -0.53
C GLU A 344 20.99 16.59 -0.21
N HIS A 345 19.85 16.15 -0.71
CA HIS A 345 19.35 14.81 -0.38
C HIS A 345 18.56 14.16 -1.52
N ILE A 346 18.59 12.84 -1.51
CA ILE A 346 17.73 11.97 -2.31
C ILE A 346 16.59 11.50 -1.41
N CYS A 347 15.35 11.58 -1.91
CA CYS A 347 14.21 10.96 -1.25
C CYS A 347 13.99 9.55 -1.80
N VAL A 348 13.79 8.58 -0.91
CA VAL A 348 13.32 7.22 -1.25
C VAL A 348 12.05 6.98 -0.46
N GLY A 349 10.98 6.57 -1.13
CA GLY A 349 9.67 6.46 -0.49
C GLY A 349 8.80 5.32 -0.98
N ALA A 350 7.89 4.91 -0.11
CA ALA A 350 6.77 4.02 -0.38
C ALA A 350 5.65 4.34 0.62
N HIS A 351 4.40 4.07 0.30
CA HIS A 351 3.36 4.20 1.31
C HIS A 351 3.31 2.98 2.23
N LEU A 352 2.98 3.23 3.48
CA LEU A 352 2.92 2.23 4.54
C LEU A 352 1.50 1.76 4.81
N ASP A 353 0.51 2.63 4.58
CA ASP A 353 -0.89 2.29 4.79
C ASP A 353 -1.43 1.37 3.69
N HIS A 354 -2.52 0.71 4.01
CA HIS A 354 -3.37 0.00 3.07
C HIS A 354 -4.83 0.10 3.55
N LEU A 355 -5.73 -0.70 3.01
CA LEU A 355 -7.18 -0.59 3.27
C LEU A 355 -7.59 -0.95 4.71
N GLY A 356 -6.75 -1.66 5.47
CA GLY A 356 -6.97 -1.97 6.87
C GLY A 356 -8.00 -3.06 7.13
N VAL A 357 -8.70 -2.93 8.25
CA VAL A 357 -9.82 -3.80 8.60
C VAL A 357 -11.12 -3.12 8.20
N GLN A 358 -11.89 -3.74 7.33
CA GLN A 358 -13.18 -3.25 6.86
C GLN A 358 -14.26 -4.30 7.09
N ARG A 359 -15.31 -3.95 7.85
CA ARG A 359 -16.44 -4.85 8.16
C ARG A 359 -16.02 -6.19 8.79
N GLY A 360 -14.91 -6.19 9.53
CA GLY A 360 -14.37 -7.39 10.16
C GLY A 360 -13.44 -8.22 9.28
N GLU A 361 -13.26 -7.87 8.01
CA GLU A 361 -12.31 -8.49 7.10
C GLU A 361 -11.01 -7.70 7.04
N VAL A 362 -9.88 -8.40 7.04
CA VAL A 362 -8.55 -7.82 6.92
C VAL A 362 -8.15 -7.76 5.44
N TYR A 363 -7.68 -6.61 4.99
CA TYR A 363 -7.04 -6.40 3.70
C TYR A 363 -5.54 -6.32 3.94
N PRO A 364 -4.78 -7.40 3.72
CA PRO A 364 -3.39 -7.47 4.19
C PRO A 364 -2.45 -6.50 3.45
N GLY A 365 -2.68 -6.26 2.15
CA GLY A 365 -1.84 -5.40 1.32
C GLY A 365 -0.41 -5.90 1.24
N ALA A 366 -0.21 -7.14 0.81
CA ALA A 366 1.12 -7.72 0.70
C ALA A 366 1.90 -7.12 -0.46
N ASP A 367 1.23 -6.96 -1.60
CA ASP A 367 1.79 -6.25 -2.74
C ASP A 367 1.58 -4.74 -2.57
N ASP A 368 0.37 -4.33 -2.29
CA ASP A 368 -0.05 -2.94 -2.13
C ASP A 368 -0.11 -2.51 -0.64
N ASN A 369 0.85 -1.78 -0.08
CA ASN A 369 2.21 -1.61 -0.58
C ASN A 369 3.23 -2.18 0.43
N GLY A 370 2.93 -3.39 0.94
CA GLY A 370 3.87 -4.14 1.77
C GLY A 370 5.18 -4.43 1.04
N SER A 371 5.08 -4.69 -0.27
CA SER A 371 6.24 -4.98 -1.12
C SER A 371 7.18 -3.78 -1.25
N GLY A 372 6.66 -2.59 -1.59
CA GLY A 372 7.45 -1.36 -1.67
C GLY A 372 8.02 -0.93 -0.33
N THR A 373 7.20 -1.00 0.74
CA THR A 373 7.69 -0.74 2.12
C THR A 373 8.84 -1.68 2.50
N THR A 374 8.75 -2.97 2.11
CA THR A 374 9.84 -3.94 2.31
C THR A 374 11.09 -3.53 1.54
N ALA A 375 10.94 -3.14 0.27
CA ALA A 375 12.08 -2.75 -0.57
C ALA A 375 12.82 -1.53 0.00
N ILE A 376 12.12 -0.48 0.45
CA ILE A 376 12.80 0.70 1.01
C ILE A 376 13.51 0.41 2.33
N LEU A 377 13.04 -0.55 3.15
CA LEU A 377 13.79 -1.03 4.32
C LEU A 377 15.06 -1.79 3.93
N GLN A 378 15.00 -2.59 2.87
CA GLN A 378 16.19 -3.25 2.32
C GLN A 378 17.19 -2.23 1.76
N VAL A 379 16.74 -1.13 1.14
CA VAL A 379 17.60 -0.02 0.73
C VAL A 379 18.27 0.63 1.95
N ALA A 380 17.53 0.87 3.02
CA ALA A 380 18.10 1.42 4.27
C ALA A 380 19.19 0.52 4.85
N LYS A 381 18.95 -0.79 4.88
CA LYS A 381 19.94 -1.79 5.29
C LYS A 381 21.17 -1.78 4.38
N ALA A 382 20.96 -1.70 3.05
CA ALA A 382 22.06 -1.68 2.09
C ALA A 382 22.97 -0.46 2.27
N ILE A 383 22.39 0.71 2.56
CA ILE A 383 23.16 1.92 2.93
C ILE A 383 24.00 1.67 4.19
N HIS A 384 23.39 1.02 5.21
CA HIS A 384 24.08 0.68 6.45
C HIS A 384 25.23 -0.30 6.23
N ALA A 385 25.02 -1.37 5.46
CA ALA A 385 25.99 -2.42 5.17
C ALA A 385 27.04 -2.00 4.15
N GLY A 386 26.74 -1.03 3.28
CA GLY A 386 27.59 -0.62 2.17
C GLY A 386 28.93 -0.04 2.62
N SER A 387 29.99 -0.39 1.89
CA SER A 387 31.35 0.15 2.11
C SER A 387 31.44 1.61 1.71
N VAL A 388 30.74 2.00 0.64
CA VAL A 388 30.61 3.39 0.21
C VAL A 388 29.36 3.98 0.85
N LYS A 389 29.54 5.11 1.53
CA LYS A 389 28.43 5.87 2.09
C LYS A 389 28.01 6.95 1.10
N PRO A 390 26.70 7.24 0.96
CA PRO A 390 26.24 8.28 0.05
C PRO A 390 26.87 9.63 0.43
N ARG A 391 27.40 10.38 -0.54
CA ARG A 391 27.98 11.71 -0.29
C ARG A 391 26.90 12.71 0.11
N ARG A 392 25.74 12.68 -0.56
CA ARG A 392 24.53 13.43 -0.19
C ARG A 392 23.72 12.66 0.85
N SER A 393 22.91 13.37 1.59
CA SER A 393 22.04 12.74 2.57
C SER A 393 20.89 11.96 1.90
N VAL A 394 20.32 11.04 2.65
CA VAL A 394 19.15 10.27 2.22
C VAL A 394 17.97 10.57 3.14
N LEU A 395 16.87 10.97 2.54
CA LEU A 395 15.57 11.09 3.19
C LEU A 395 14.75 9.86 2.85
N LEU A 396 14.50 8.99 3.83
CA LEU A 396 13.69 7.80 3.61
C LEU A 396 12.34 7.99 4.27
N MET A 397 11.27 7.82 3.50
CA MET A 397 9.92 8.09 3.93
C MET A 397 8.99 6.90 3.73
N ALA A 398 8.21 6.59 4.76
CA ALA A 398 7.03 5.76 4.62
C ALA A 398 5.80 6.68 4.75
N PHE A 399 5.06 6.83 3.65
CA PHE A 399 3.92 7.74 3.60
C PHE A 399 2.68 7.11 4.23
N CYS A 400 1.84 7.98 4.81
CA CYS A 400 0.52 7.62 5.29
C CYS A 400 -0.55 8.03 4.29
N ALA A 401 -1.70 7.38 4.35
CA ALA A 401 -2.90 7.82 3.67
C ALA A 401 -2.75 8.03 2.15
N GLU A 402 -1.92 7.22 1.50
CA GLU A 402 -1.86 7.11 0.04
C GLU A 402 -3.22 6.70 -0.50
N GLU A 403 -3.79 5.65 0.07
CA GLU A 403 -5.11 5.06 -0.21
C GLU A 403 -6.30 6.02 0.00
N ARG A 404 -6.03 7.16 0.58
CA ARG A 404 -7.00 8.27 0.77
C ARG A 404 -6.76 9.43 -0.19
N GLY A 405 -5.90 9.25 -1.18
CA GLY A 405 -5.58 10.21 -2.23
C GLY A 405 -4.27 10.96 -2.00
N LEU A 406 -3.20 10.22 -1.70
CA LEU A 406 -1.82 10.72 -1.57
C LEU A 406 -1.65 11.75 -0.44
N LEU A 407 -2.42 11.62 0.66
CA LEU A 407 -2.51 12.72 1.64
C LEU A 407 -1.21 12.91 2.41
N GLY A 408 -0.48 11.84 2.67
CA GLY A 408 0.81 11.88 3.36
C GLY A 408 1.88 12.59 2.55
N SER A 409 2.08 12.19 1.30
CA SER A 409 3.05 12.80 0.40
C SER A 409 2.68 14.24 0.03
N LYS A 410 1.39 14.52 -0.22
CA LYS A 410 0.89 15.89 -0.42
C LYS A 410 1.15 16.78 0.78
N HIS A 411 0.94 16.26 2.00
CA HIS A 411 1.21 17.01 3.22
C HIS A 411 2.69 17.34 3.33
N TYR A 412 3.59 16.35 3.11
CA TYR A 412 5.03 16.58 3.12
C TYR A 412 5.44 17.59 2.04
N ALA A 413 4.97 17.44 0.82
CA ALA A 413 5.30 18.36 -0.27
C ALA A 413 4.78 19.80 -0.07
N ALA A 414 3.72 19.97 0.74
CA ALA A 414 3.21 21.28 1.15
C ALA A 414 3.88 21.84 2.41
N ASN A 415 4.33 20.97 3.32
CA ASN A 415 4.94 21.30 4.62
C ASN A 415 6.26 20.52 4.80
N PRO A 416 7.26 20.76 3.95
CA PRO A 416 8.46 19.95 3.95
C PRO A 416 9.32 20.22 5.20
N LEU A 417 9.79 19.15 5.84
CA LEU A 417 10.68 19.22 7.01
C LEU A 417 12.15 19.51 6.62
N ARG A 418 12.46 19.34 5.34
CA ARG A 418 13.71 19.75 4.70
C ARG A 418 13.37 20.54 3.43
N PRO A 419 14.16 21.57 3.05
CA PRO A 419 13.86 22.34 1.87
C PRO A 419 13.74 21.45 0.62
N LEU A 420 12.62 21.55 -0.11
CA LEU A 420 12.45 20.82 -1.36
C LEU A 420 13.48 21.25 -2.42
N SER A 421 13.99 22.49 -2.32
CA SER A 421 15.10 22.96 -3.17
C SER A 421 16.38 22.15 -3.01
N ASP A 422 16.56 21.45 -1.89
CA ASP A 422 17.74 20.64 -1.61
C ASP A 422 17.53 19.15 -1.99
N MET A 423 16.30 18.78 -2.33
CA MET A 423 15.98 17.43 -2.85
C MET A 423 16.39 17.35 -4.31
N ILE A 424 17.28 16.40 -4.65
CA ILE A 424 17.79 16.27 -6.02
C ILE A 424 16.92 15.35 -6.88
N CYS A 425 16.31 14.32 -6.29
CA CYS A 425 15.30 13.46 -6.91
C CYS A 425 14.51 12.69 -5.85
N MET A 426 13.39 12.10 -6.27
CA MET A 426 12.58 11.20 -5.45
C MET A 426 12.37 9.87 -6.20
N LEU A 427 12.74 8.77 -5.54
CA LEU A 427 12.54 7.40 -5.98
C LEU A 427 11.35 6.82 -5.20
N ASN A 428 10.32 6.38 -5.91
CA ASN A 428 9.11 5.80 -5.32
C ASN A 428 8.96 4.34 -5.72
N ILE A 429 8.47 3.53 -4.81
CA ILE A 429 8.21 2.11 -5.05
C ILE A 429 6.80 1.79 -4.62
N ASP A 430 6.02 1.16 -5.52
CA ASP A 430 4.67 0.75 -5.22
C ASP A 430 4.28 -0.51 -5.98
N MET A 431 3.70 -1.50 -5.26
CA MET A 431 3.20 -2.75 -5.82
C MET A 431 4.23 -3.51 -6.67
N ILE A 432 5.40 -3.80 -6.12
CA ILE A 432 6.48 -4.49 -6.85
C ILE A 432 6.65 -5.96 -6.45
N GLY A 433 5.72 -6.50 -5.69
CA GLY A 433 5.82 -7.87 -5.15
C GLY A 433 5.08 -8.92 -5.96
N ARG A 434 4.17 -8.55 -6.87
CA ARG A 434 3.49 -9.50 -7.76
C ARG A 434 3.92 -9.29 -9.21
N ASP A 435 3.75 -10.34 -10.00
CA ASP A 435 3.93 -10.25 -11.43
C ASP A 435 2.62 -9.74 -12.04
N GLU A 436 2.70 -8.78 -12.95
CA GLU A 436 1.53 -8.24 -13.63
C GLU A 436 0.78 -9.35 -14.38
N GLU A 437 -0.54 -9.27 -14.36
CA GLU A 437 -1.41 -10.20 -15.08
C GLU A 437 -2.46 -9.42 -15.87
N LYS A 438 -2.39 -9.52 -17.19
CA LYS A 438 -3.35 -8.95 -18.14
C LYS A 438 -4.15 -10.08 -18.82
N PRO A 439 -5.33 -9.81 -19.40
CA PRO A 439 -6.15 -10.84 -20.03
C PRO A 439 -5.45 -11.70 -21.09
N ASP A 440 -4.52 -11.10 -21.83
CA ASP A 440 -3.78 -11.74 -22.91
C ASP A 440 -2.29 -11.97 -22.57
N GLU A 441 -1.86 -11.68 -21.33
CA GLU A 441 -0.49 -11.74 -20.86
C GLU A 441 -0.43 -12.34 -19.46
N PRO A 442 -0.09 -13.62 -19.33
CA PRO A 442 -0.08 -14.30 -18.04
C PRO A 442 1.09 -13.83 -17.16
N ALA A 443 0.89 -13.79 -15.84
CA ALA A 443 1.88 -13.38 -14.85
C ALA A 443 3.27 -14.04 -15.01
N THR A 444 3.32 -15.26 -15.57
CA THR A 444 4.58 -15.99 -15.79
C THR A 444 5.52 -15.33 -16.79
N GLU A 445 5.02 -14.46 -17.67
CA GLU A 445 5.81 -13.72 -18.64
C GLU A 445 6.41 -12.45 -18.01
N ASN A 446 5.81 -11.95 -16.91
CA ASN A 446 6.18 -10.70 -16.24
C ASN A 446 7.05 -10.87 -14.98
N ARG A 447 7.68 -12.03 -14.82
CA ARG A 447 8.48 -12.34 -13.62
C ARG A 447 9.69 -11.42 -13.42
N THR A 448 10.22 -10.89 -14.49
CA THR A 448 11.43 -10.05 -14.51
C THR A 448 11.18 -8.67 -15.13
N SER A 449 9.91 -8.37 -15.49
CA SER A 449 9.55 -7.03 -15.97
C SER A 449 9.10 -6.13 -14.82
N ILE A 450 9.22 -4.82 -15.03
CA ILE A 450 8.75 -3.79 -14.12
C ILE A 450 8.53 -2.49 -14.90
N HIS A 451 7.45 -1.76 -14.56
CA HIS A 451 7.23 -0.44 -15.13
C HIS A 451 8.16 0.58 -14.49
N LEU A 452 8.83 1.36 -15.33
CA LEU A 452 9.63 2.52 -14.93
C LEU A 452 8.90 3.80 -15.37
N VAL A 453 8.30 4.48 -14.41
CA VAL A 453 7.40 5.61 -14.65
C VAL A 453 8.05 6.93 -14.23
N GLY A 454 7.87 7.97 -15.03
CA GLY A 454 8.24 9.35 -14.75
C GLY A 454 9.66 9.71 -15.13
N SER A 455 10.66 8.90 -14.90
CA SER A 455 12.08 9.24 -15.11
C SER A 455 12.39 9.69 -16.54
N GLN A 456 11.80 9.02 -17.54
CA GLN A 456 12.00 9.35 -18.96
C GLN A 456 11.39 10.72 -19.32
N LEU A 457 10.32 11.12 -18.65
CA LEU A 457 9.61 12.39 -18.87
C LEU A 457 10.15 13.53 -18.00
N GLU A 458 10.84 13.22 -16.91
CA GLU A 458 11.27 14.21 -15.93
C GLU A 458 12.73 14.61 -16.07
N SER A 459 13.63 13.63 -16.32
CA SER A 459 15.08 13.89 -16.45
C SER A 459 15.79 12.79 -17.23
N THR A 460 16.33 13.16 -18.39
CA THR A 460 17.15 12.25 -19.23
C THR A 460 18.31 11.66 -18.43
N LEU A 461 18.96 12.47 -17.60
CA LEU A 461 20.11 12.04 -16.82
C LEU A 461 19.73 11.02 -15.74
N LEU A 462 18.64 11.26 -15.00
CA LEU A 462 18.13 10.30 -14.01
C LEU A 462 17.75 8.98 -14.71
N HIS A 463 17.05 9.08 -15.84
CA HIS A 463 16.67 7.89 -16.62
C HIS A 463 17.88 7.08 -17.08
N GLN A 464 18.92 7.72 -17.66
CA GLN A 464 20.14 7.05 -18.06
C GLN A 464 20.86 6.37 -16.88
N MET A 465 20.88 7.02 -15.72
CA MET A 465 21.47 6.45 -14.50
C MET A 465 20.71 5.19 -14.03
N ILE A 466 19.38 5.19 -14.15
CA ILE A 466 18.56 4.01 -13.84
C ILE A 466 18.87 2.87 -14.82
N LEU A 467 19.02 3.17 -16.12
CA LEU A 467 19.39 2.17 -17.12
C LEU A 467 20.78 1.58 -16.85
N GLU A 468 21.75 2.42 -16.46
CA GLU A 468 23.09 1.97 -16.07
C GLU A 468 23.03 1.06 -14.84
N ALA A 469 22.34 1.46 -13.78
CA ALA A 469 22.15 0.66 -12.58
C ALA A 469 21.45 -0.67 -12.89
N ASN A 470 20.45 -0.65 -13.76
CA ASN A 470 19.72 -1.85 -14.19
C ASN A 470 20.61 -2.84 -14.96
N GLY A 471 21.71 -2.38 -15.59
CA GLY A 471 22.71 -3.27 -16.16
C GLY A 471 23.31 -4.26 -15.16
N HIS A 472 23.19 -4.00 -13.85
CA HIS A 472 23.62 -4.88 -12.76
C HIS A 472 22.48 -5.68 -12.12
N VAL A 473 21.22 -5.41 -12.49
CA VAL A 473 20.03 -6.06 -11.92
C VAL A 473 19.28 -6.89 -12.97
N GLY A 474 19.05 -6.33 -14.16
CA GLY A 474 18.54 -7.05 -15.31
C GLY A 474 17.00 -7.05 -15.45
N PHE A 475 16.28 -6.05 -14.92
CA PHE A 475 14.86 -5.89 -15.22
C PHE A 475 14.60 -5.61 -16.71
N ALA A 476 13.53 -6.17 -17.24
CA ALA A 476 12.91 -5.70 -18.47
C ALA A 476 12.00 -4.52 -18.11
N PHE A 477 12.40 -3.29 -18.47
CA PHE A 477 11.58 -2.11 -18.20
C PHE A 477 10.44 -1.98 -19.20
N GLU A 478 9.25 -1.66 -18.65
CA GLU A 478 8.04 -1.33 -19.39
C GLU A 478 7.69 0.15 -19.19
N TYR A 479 7.08 0.77 -20.22
CA TYR A 479 6.76 2.21 -20.25
C TYR A 479 5.32 2.50 -20.67
N ASP A 480 4.52 1.48 -20.91
CA ASP A 480 3.14 1.58 -21.39
C ASP A 480 2.19 2.22 -20.39
N GLU A 481 2.44 2.02 -19.09
CA GLU A 481 1.65 2.60 -17.99
C GLU A 481 2.01 4.04 -17.63
N GLU A 482 3.03 4.63 -18.26
CA GLU A 482 3.55 5.94 -17.87
C GLU A 482 2.49 7.06 -17.92
N LYS A 483 1.54 6.99 -18.85
CA LYS A 483 0.46 7.98 -18.97
C LYS A 483 -0.70 7.75 -18.01
N THR A 484 -0.90 6.50 -17.58
CA THR A 484 -2.05 6.10 -16.77
C THR A 484 -1.77 6.12 -15.28
N VAL A 485 -0.51 5.85 -14.87
CA VAL A 485 -0.13 5.75 -13.46
C VAL A 485 0.82 6.84 -12.96
N ALA A 486 1.29 7.74 -13.82
CA ALA A 486 2.24 8.81 -13.45
C ALA A 486 1.81 9.64 -12.23
N PHE A 487 0.50 9.79 -12.00
CA PHE A 487 -0.07 10.56 -10.89
C PHE A 487 -0.84 9.70 -9.88
N ARG A 488 -0.63 8.39 -9.86
CA ARG A 488 -1.41 7.45 -9.02
C ARG A 488 -0.70 6.99 -7.76
N SER A 489 0.57 7.37 -7.53
CA SER A 489 1.27 7.10 -6.29
C SER A 489 2.06 8.33 -5.81
N ASP A 490 2.79 8.21 -4.71
CA ASP A 490 3.35 9.30 -3.92
C ASP A 490 4.34 10.21 -4.67
N GLN A 491 5.04 9.69 -5.70
CA GLN A 491 5.93 10.49 -6.55
C GLN A 491 5.23 11.70 -7.18
N ALA A 492 3.92 11.59 -7.45
CA ALA A 492 3.15 12.67 -8.06
C ALA A 492 3.23 13.97 -7.25
N SER A 493 3.16 13.87 -5.92
CA SER A 493 3.24 15.03 -5.02
C SER A 493 4.56 15.81 -5.14
N PHE A 494 5.65 15.12 -5.47
CA PHE A 494 6.98 15.71 -5.67
C PHE A 494 7.19 16.19 -7.11
N ALA A 495 6.70 15.45 -8.10
CA ALA A 495 6.73 15.85 -9.51
C ALA A 495 5.98 17.18 -9.72
N GLU A 496 4.83 17.39 -9.04
CA GLU A 496 4.08 18.65 -9.05
C GLU A 496 4.90 19.83 -8.48
N LYS A 497 5.88 19.57 -7.61
CA LYS A 497 6.80 20.57 -7.07
C LYS A 497 8.05 20.79 -7.92
N GLY A 498 8.14 20.11 -9.05
CA GLY A 498 9.27 20.25 -9.96
C GLY A 498 10.49 19.39 -9.61
N ILE A 499 10.34 18.43 -8.71
CA ILE A 499 11.41 17.50 -8.34
C ILE A 499 11.42 16.35 -9.37
N PRO A 500 12.57 15.98 -9.95
CA PRO A 500 12.68 14.80 -10.79
C PRO A 500 12.34 13.54 -10.02
N VAL A 501 11.49 12.70 -10.61
CA VAL A 501 11.00 11.48 -9.97
C VAL A 501 11.26 10.24 -10.81
N ALA A 502 11.41 9.11 -10.16
CA ALA A 502 11.33 7.79 -10.78
C ALA A 502 10.42 6.91 -9.92
N PHE A 503 9.56 6.15 -10.55
CA PHE A 503 8.60 5.29 -9.90
C PHE A 503 8.70 3.88 -10.46
N LEU A 504 9.00 2.91 -9.58
CA LEU A 504 8.97 1.48 -9.89
C LEU A 504 7.60 0.92 -9.52
N PHE A 505 6.90 0.36 -10.51
CA PHE A 505 5.58 -0.22 -10.38
C PHE A 505 5.55 -1.62 -11.01
N GLY A 506 5.05 -2.61 -10.29
CA GLY A 506 5.04 -4.01 -10.73
C GLY A 506 3.86 -4.39 -11.64
N GLY A 507 2.96 -3.44 -11.92
CA GLY A 507 1.74 -3.67 -12.70
C GLY A 507 0.55 -4.09 -11.83
N PHE A 508 -0.64 -4.14 -12.47
CA PHE A 508 -1.86 -4.57 -11.79
C PHE A 508 -2.00 -6.09 -11.82
N ASN A 509 -2.64 -6.62 -10.77
CA ASN A 509 -2.90 -8.04 -10.61
C ASN A 509 -4.30 -8.28 -10.03
N PRO A 510 -4.83 -9.52 -10.14
CA PRO A 510 -6.19 -9.84 -9.69
C PRO A 510 -6.44 -9.69 -8.18
N HIS A 511 -5.40 -9.51 -7.36
CA HIS A 511 -5.49 -9.38 -5.91
C HIS A 511 -5.54 -7.93 -5.42
N TYR A 512 -5.30 -6.96 -6.30
CA TYR A 512 -5.31 -5.53 -5.99
C TYR A 512 -6.57 -5.11 -5.23
N HIS A 513 -6.40 -4.46 -4.08
CA HIS A 513 -7.47 -4.01 -3.17
C HIS A 513 -8.42 -5.13 -2.70
N LYS A 514 -7.91 -6.36 -2.54
CA LYS A 514 -8.69 -7.51 -2.05
C LYS A 514 -8.08 -8.13 -0.80
N THR A 515 -8.91 -8.87 -0.06
CA THR A 515 -8.48 -9.68 1.09
C THR A 515 -7.52 -10.81 0.70
N SER A 516 -7.44 -11.13 -0.60
CA SER A 516 -6.53 -12.12 -1.17
C SER A 516 -5.14 -11.56 -1.51
N ASP A 517 -4.87 -10.27 -1.24
CA ASP A 517 -3.50 -9.73 -1.36
C ASP A 517 -2.66 -10.12 -0.15
N THR A 518 -2.29 -11.39 -0.10
CA THR A 518 -1.53 -12.05 0.95
C THR A 518 -0.10 -12.34 0.49
N GLN A 519 0.73 -12.88 1.37
CA GLN A 519 2.10 -13.28 1.03
C GLN A 519 2.18 -14.39 -0.03
N GLU A 520 1.11 -15.16 -0.19
CA GLU A 520 1.06 -16.19 -1.23
C GLU A 520 1.08 -15.54 -2.62
N GLY A 521 1.94 -16.06 -3.50
CA GLY A 521 2.13 -15.54 -4.86
C GLY A 521 3.03 -14.30 -4.96
N ILE A 522 3.62 -13.83 -3.87
CA ILE A 522 4.62 -12.75 -3.91
C ILE A 522 5.93 -13.26 -4.53
N ASN A 523 6.44 -12.53 -5.50
CA ASN A 523 7.74 -12.71 -6.13
C ASN A 523 8.82 -11.96 -5.32
N PHE A 524 9.42 -12.63 -4.35
CA PHE A 524 10.44 -12.03 -3.48
C PHE A 524 11.72 -11.66 -4.21
N SER A 525 12.01 -12.33 -5.33
CA SER A 525 13.14 -11.96 -6.20
C SER A 525 12.92 -10.56 -6.82
N LYS A 526 11.68 -10.26 -7.25
CA LYS A 526 11.32 -8.94 -7.76
C LYS A 526 11.49 -7.85 -6.69
N ILE A 527 11.02 -8.09 -5.46
CA ILE A 527 11.20 -7.15 -4.33
C ILE A 527 12.70 -6.91 -4.06
N ALA A 528 13.49 -7.98 -3.94
CA ALA A 528 14.91 -7.86 -3.66
C ALA A 528 15.65 -7.12 -4.79
N ASN A 529 15.31 -7.42 -6.05
CA ASN A 529 15.95 -6.80 -7.20
C ASN A 529 15.52 -5.33 -7.39
N ALA A 530 14.27 -4.96 -7.08
CA ALA A 530 13.85 -3.55 -7.05
C ALA A 530 14.61 -2.76 -5.97
N ALA A 531 14.78 -3.34 -4.78
CA ALA A 531 15.59 -2.73 -3.73
C ALA A 531 17.08 -2.60 -4.13
N ARG A 532 17.65 -3.58 -4.83
CA ARG A 532 19.02 -3.53 -5.39
C ARG A 532 19.15 -2.41 -6.41
N LEU A 533 18.17 -2.28 -7.30
CA LEU A 533 18.14 -1.21 -8.30
C LEU A 533 18.11 0.16 -7.63
N ASP A 534 17.17 0.39 -6.71
CA ASP A 534 17.06 1.67 -6.01
C ASP A 534 18.30 2.00 -5.17
N TYR A 535 18.90 0.99 -4.52
CA TYR A 535 20.16 1.19 -3.81
C TYR A 535 21.28 1.70 -4.75
N LEU A 536 21.44 1.10 -5.93
CA LEU A 536 22.45 1.52 -6.90
C LEU A 536 22.15 2.93 -7.41
N VAL A 537 20.90 3.20 -7.82
CA VAL A 537 20.48 4.53 -8.30
C VAL A 537 20.72 5.58 -7.23
N LEU A 538 20.37 5.29 -5.98
CA LEU A 538 20.57 6.19 -4.85
C LEU A 538 22.06 6.52 -4.65
N ILE A 539 22.93 5.52 -4.61
CA ILE A 539 24.37 5.74 -4.41
C ILE A 539 24.97 6.52 -5.60
N MET A 540 24.61 6.17 -6.84
CA MET A 540 25.06 6.87 -8.03
C MET A 540 24.54 8.32 -8.06
N ALA A 541 23.28 8.56 -7.71
CA ALA A 541 22.69 9.89 -7.60
C ALA A 541 23.37 10.72 -6.50
N ALA A 542 23.76 10.08 -5.38
CA ALA A 542 24.45 10.76 -4.30
C ALA A 542 25.87 11.24 -4.69
N GLU A 543 26.52 10.59 -5.66
CA GLU A 543 27.81 10.99 -6.24
C GLU A 543 27.65 12.10 -7.29
N HIS A 544 26.52 12.12 -7.99
CA HIS A 544 26.28 13.01 -9.13
C HIS A 544 25.89 14.44 -8.70
N GLY A 545 25.76 15.34 -9.67
CA GLY A 545 25.16 16.65 -9.49
C GLY A 545 23.64 16.61 -9.45
N ARG A 546 23.01 17.78 -9.41
CA ARG A 546 21.56 17.92 -9.49
C ARG A 546 21.05 17.44 -10.85
N PHE A 547 19.88 16.83 -10.83
CA PHE A 547 19.13 16.49 -12.03
C PHE A 547 18.32 17.70 -12.48
N GLU A 548 18.41 18.02 -13.76
CA GLU A 548 17.57 19.07 -14.36
C GLU A 548 16.37 18.40 -15.04
N LYS A 549 15.21 19.07 -14.99
CA LYS A 549 14.07 18.67 -15.81
C LYS A 549 14.35 19.01 -17.25
N ASP A 550 14.27 18.03 -18.14
CA ASP A 550 14.48 18.24 -19.57
C ASP A 550 13.31 19.01 -20.20
N VAL A 551 13.63 20.13 -20.86
CA VAL A 551 12.66 21.01 -21.51
C VAL A 551 11.82 20.29 -22.58
N LYS A 552 12.31 19.17 -23.14
CA LYS A 552 11.59 18.34 -24.12
C LYS A 552 10.39 17.64 -23.53
N ALA A 553 10.48 17.15 -22.30
CA ALA A 553 9.38 16.49 -21.61
C ALA A 553 8.22 17.46 -21.28
N ALA A 554 8.52 18.76 -21.08
CA ALA A 554 7.51 19.79 -20.84
C ALA A 554 6.72 20.18 -22.11
N ALA A 555 7.32 20.08 -23.29
CA ALA A 555 6.67 20.47 -24.55
C ALA A 555 5.67 19.39 -25.06
N GLU A 556 5.91 18.12 -24.77
CA GLU A 556 4.99 17.03 -25.17
C GLU A 556 3.75 16.93 -24.28
N LYS A 557 3.78 17.49 -23.07
CA LYS A 557 2.59 17.60 -22.19
C LYS A 557 1.56 18.66 -22.66
N GLN A 558 1.89 19.50 -23.65
CA GLN A 558 1.00 20.54 -24.16
C GLN A 558 0.36 20.21 -25.54
N GLN A 559 0.63 19.06 -26.12
CA GLN A 559 -0.04 18.53 -27.31
C GLN A 559 -0.90 17.32 -26.94
#